data_b8a7780c926413d734d96c794cc4182b
#
_entry.id   b8a7780c926413d734d96c794cc4182b
#
_cell.length_a   1.000
_cell.length_b   1.000
_cell.length_c   1.000
_cell.angle_alpha   90.00
_cell.angle_beta   90.00
_cell.angle_gamma   90.00
#
_symmetry.space_group_name_H-M   'P 1'
#
loop_
_entity.id
_entity.type
_entity.pdbx_description
1 polymer ?
#
loop_
_entity_poly.entity_id
_entity_poly.type
_entity_poly.pdbx_seq_one_letter_code
_entity_poly.pdbx_strand_id
1 'polypeptide(L)'
;MASSPDSSFKVAYVKEDKSLGFYTVVAHDKIPGYIPCGSAITSYARNFTIRAAQKNYHGVENRGFIYADTDSIHCDLTPEEIVGIKVDPKEFCAWKLESCWDIGWFVRQKTYIEHITHEDLEKIDEPFYNIKCAGMPQKCKDLFELSMQGFHPDEDDENYTEADRKFLETERKLEDFDVGLVVPGKLLPKRIRGGVLLTDSMYEMR
;
A
#
# COMPACT_ATOMS: atom_id res chain seq x y z
N MET A 1 -19.17 11.27 10.14
CA MET A 1 -19.95 11.20 8.88
C MET A 1 -21.37 11.80 8.99
N ALA A 2 -21.81 12.16 10.14
CA ALA A 2 -23.19 12.70 10.36
C ALA A 2 -23.27 14.22 10.41
N SER A 3 -22.35 14.93 9.80
CA SER A 3 -22.25 16.40 9.93
C SER A 3 -22.66 17.21 8.70
N SER A 4 -23.19 16.56 7.65
CA SER A 4 -23.77 17.31 6.54
C SER A 4 -25.27 17.52 6.79
N PRO A 5 -25.75 18.76 6.95
CA PRO A 5 -27.15 19.03 7.19
C PRO A 5 -28.09 18.59 6.05
N ASP A 6 -27.53 18.34 4.85
CA ASP A 6 -28.29 17.97 3.66
C ASP A 6 -28.28 16.46 3.36
N SER A 7 -27.62 15.64 4.20
CA SER A 7 -27.62 14.20 4.00
C SER A 7 -28.78 13.54 4.72
N SER A 8 -29.75 13.06 3.96
CA SER A 8 -30.73 12.10 4.48
C SER A 8 -30.10 10.71 4.43
N PHE A 9 -30.07 10.02 5.55
CA PHE A 9 -29.64 8.64 5.63
C PHE A 9 -30.71 7.77 6.28
N LYS A 10 -30.83 6.55 5.80
CA LYS A 10 -31.74 5.55 6.34
C LYS A 10 -30.93 4.44 6.97
N VAL A 11 -31.22 4.12 8.22
CA VAL A 11 -30.62 2.96 8.89
C VAL A 11 -31.19 1.70 8.27
N ALA A 12 -30.31 0.84 7.72
CA ALA A 12 -30.69 -0.44 7.15
C ALA A 12 -30.58 -1.58 8.15
N TYR A 13 -29.61 -1.51 9.05
CA TYR A 13 -29.38 -2.53 10.08
C TYR A 13 -28.60 -1.94 11.26
N VAL A 14 -28.95 -2.34 12.48
CA VAL A 14 -28.22 -2.03 13.70
C VAL A 14 -28.18 -3.28 14.57
N LYS A 15 -26.98 -3.65 15.06
CA LYS A 15 -26.86 -4.69 16.07
C LYS A 15 -27.54 -4.27 17.38
N GLU A 16 -27.97 -5.26 18.18
CA GLU A 16 -28.66 -5.02 19.47
C GLU A 16 -27.83 -4.17 20.42
N ASP A 17 -26.51 -4.37 20.43
CA ASP A 17 -25.54 -3.57 21.21
C ASP A 17 -25.20 -2.22 20.58
N LYS A 18 -25.80 -1.89 19.42
CA LYS A 18 -25.53 -0.67 18.62
C LYS A 18 -24.08 -0.50 18.17
N SER A 19 -23.27 -1.54 18.23
CA SER A 19 -21.86 -1.49 17.82
C SER A 19 -21.67 -1.43 16.30
N LEU A 20 -22.65 -1.86 15.52
CA LEU A 20 -22.63 -1.86 14.06
C LEU A 20 -23.97 -1.41 13.48
N GLY A 21 -23.92 -0.44 12.57
CA GLY A 21 -25.09 0.05 11.84
C GLY A 21 -24.76 0.23 10.35
N PHE A 22 -25.73 -0.10 9.50
CA PHE A 22 -25.68 0.16 8.07
C PHE A 22 -26.59 1.35 7.74
N TYR A 23 -26.03 2.31 7.01
CA TYR A 23 -26.73 3.52 6.62
C TYR A 23 -26.75 3.63 5.10
N THR A 24 -27.91 3.89 4.54
CA THR A 24 -28.01 4.29 3.14
C THR A 24 -27.99 5.81 3.07
N VAL A 25 -26.98 6.35 2.44
CA VAL A 25 -26.87 7.78 2.15
C VAL A 25 -27.45 8.02 0.77
N VAL A 26 -28.46 8.91 0.69
CA VAL A 26 -28.96 9.36 -0.61
C VAL A 26 -27.89 10.24 -1.23
N ALA A 27 -27.30 9.78 -2.34
CA ALA A 27 -26.41 10.61 -3.11
C ALA A 27 -27.23 11.66 -3.87
N HIS A 28 -26.98 12.93 -3.58
CA HIS A 28 -27.45 13.99 -4.46
C HIS A 28 -26.72 13.92 -5.80
N ASP A 29 -27.39 14.30 -6.87
CA ASP A 29 -26.79 14.35 -8.20
C ASP A 29 -25.49 15.17 -8.15
N LYS A 30 -24.38 14.48 -8.37
CA LYS A 30 -23.07 15.14 -8.41
C LYS A 30 -23.00 15.94 -9.72
N ILE A 31 -22.95 17.25 -9.61
CA ILE A 31 -22.62 18.09 -10.76
C ILE A 31 -21.17 17.75 -11.14
N PRO A 32 -20.91 17.20 -12.34
CA PRO A 32 -19.56 16.91 -12.76
C PRO A 32 -18.75 18.20 -12.83
N GLY A 33 -17.53 18.17 -12.26
CA GLY A 33 -16.59 19.28 -12.39
C GLY A 33 -16.15 19.48 -13.84
N TYR A 34 -15.36 20.53 -14.08
CA TYR A 34 -14.80 20.79 -15.40
C TYR A 34 -13.73 19.75 -15.75
N ILE A 35 -14.13 18.73 -16.51
CA ILE A 35 -13.32 17.57 -16.88
C ILE A 35 -11.97 17.96 -17.51
N PRO A 36 -11.89 18.95 -18.43
CA PRO A 36 -10.60 19.35 -19.01
C PRO A 36 -9.59 19.83 -17.97
N CYS A 37 -10.02 20.53 -16.93
CA CYS A 37 -9.15 20.98 -15.84
C CYS A 37 -8.59 19.78 -15.06
N GLY A 38 -9.43 18.82 -14.70
CA GLY A 38 -9.00 17.58 -14.04
C GLY A 38 -8.01 16.79 -14.89
N SER A 39 -8.28 16.68 -16.20
CA SER A 39 -7.35 16.02 -17.15
C SER A 39 -6.01 16.74 -17.25
N ALA A 40 -6.01 18.07 -17.29
CA ALA A 40 -4.79 18.86 -17.32
C ALA A 40 -3.93 18.64 -16.06
N ILE A 41 -4.52 18.69 -14.87
CA ILE A 41 -3.83 18.47 -13.59
C ILE A 41 -3.14 17.10 -13.59
N THR A 42 -3.86 16.04 -13.90
CA THR A 42 -3.29 14.67 -13.91
C THR A 42 -2.22 14.49 -14.99
N SER A 43 -2.36 15.15 -16.13
CA SER A 43 -1.37 15.10 -17.22
C SER A 43 -0.07 15.83 -16.85
N TYR A 44 -0.17 16.97 -16.19
CA TYR A 44 1.00 17.70 -15.68
C TYR A 44 1.74 16.89 -14.61
N ALA A 45 1.02 16.32 -13.62
CA ALA A 45 1.61 15.49 -12.59
C ALA A 45 2.35 14.29 -13.20
N ARG A 46 1.72 13.59 -14.14
CA ARG A 46 2.33 12.46 -14.85
C ARG A 46 3.58 12.88 -15.65
N ASN A 47 3.51 13.99 -16.36
CA ASN A 47 4.66 14.51 -17.10
C ASN A 47 5.83 14.86 -16.18
N PHE A 48 5.55 15.39 -15.00
CA PHE A 48 6.56 15.72 -14.00
C PHE A 48 7.31 14.46 -13.54
N THR A 49 6.57 13.39 -13.18
CA THR A 49 7.14 12.10 -12.78
C THR A 49 7.91 11.42 -13.91
N ILE A 50 7.35 11.38 -15.13
CA ILE A 50 8.00 10.74 -16.29
C ILE A 50 9.33 11.45 -16.62
N ARG A 51 9.38 12.78 -16.58
CA ARG A 51 10.62 13.52 -16.86
C ARG A 51 11.69 13.26 -15.80
N ALA A 52 11.31 13.18 -14.53
CA ALA A 52 12.23 12.83 -13.45
C ALA A 52 12.80 11.42 -13.66
N ALA A 53 11.94 10.43 -13.95
CA ALA A 53 12.34 9.07 -14.24
C ALA A 53 13.28 8.98 -15.46
N GLN A 54 12.95 9.62 -16.57
CA GLN A 54 13.76 9.59 -17.81
C GLN A 54 15.16 10.19 -17.61
N LYS A 55 15.29 11.24 -16.82
CA LYS A 55 16.60 11.88 -16.57
C LYS A 55 17.53 11.02 -15.72
N ASN A 56 16.96 10.15 -14.90
CA ASN A 56 17.70 9.30 -13.98
C ASN A 56 17.74 7.82 -14.43
N TYR A 57 17.21 7.49 -15.60
CA TYR A 57 17.28 6.14 -16.15
C TYR A 57 18.55 5.98 -17.00
N HIS A 58 19.43 5.09 -16.58
CA HIS A 58 20.72 4.82 -17.23
C HIS A 58 20.80 3.40 -17.82
N GLY A 59 19.67 2.70 -17.94
CA GLY A 59 19.61 1.30 -18.37
C GLY A 59 19.54 0.33 -17.19
N VAL A 60 19.09 -0.89 -17.46
CA VAL A 60 18.81 -1.92 -16.43
C VAL A 60 20.06 -2.39 -15.66
N GLU A 61 21.23 -2.27 -16.26
CA GLU A 61 22.50 -2.74 -15.64
C GLU A 61 23.21 -1.63 -14.86
N ASN A 62 22.67 -0.42 -14.85
CA ASN A 62 23.29 0.74 -14.23
C ASN A 62 22.41 1.30 -13.12
N ARG A 63 23.05 1.88 -12.09
CA ARG A 63 22.35 2.62 -11.06
C ARG A 63 21.50 3.74 -11.67
N GLY A 64 20.36 3.97 -11.10
CA GLY A 64 19.45 5.02 -11.56
C GLY A 64 18.01 4.79 -11.14
N PHE A 65 17.10 5.22 -11.97
CA PHE A 65 15.67 5.04 -11.80
C PHE A 65 15.29 3.56 -11.88
N ILE A 66 14.50 3.09 -10.88
CA ILE A 66 14.02 1.71 -10.79
C ILE A 66 12.53 1.64 -11.03
N TYR A 67 11.73 2.45 -10.29
CA TYR A 67 10.28 2.35 -10.29
C TYR A 67 9.63 3.72 -10.06
N ALA A 68 8.42 3.89 -10.58
CA ALA A 68 7.58 5.06 -10.29
C ALA A 68 6.11 4.65 -10.14
N ASP A 69 5.42 5.29 -9.20
CA ASP A 69 3.97 5.20 -9.09
C ASP A 69 3.37 6.60 -8.90
N THR A 70 2.52 6.98 -9.82
CA THR A 70 1.75 8.23 -9.83
C THR A 70 2.60 9.49 -9.61
N ASP A 71 3.04 9.74 -8.39
CA ASP A 71 3.75 10.94 -7.91
C ASP A 71 5.02 10.60 -7.11
N SER A 72 5.47 9.35 -7.13
CA SER A 72 6.70 8.89 -6.49
C SER A 72 7.67 8.30 -7.50
N ILE A 73 8.97 8.38 -7.19
CA ILE A 73 10.04 7.66 -7.89
C ILE A 73 10.91 6.92 -6.88
N HIS A 74 11.35 5.74 -7.26
CA HIS A 74 12.29 4.91 -6.53
C HIS A 74 13.57 4.76 -7.36
N CYS A 75 14.71 4.99 -6.76
CA CYS A 75 16.01 4.91 -7.40
C CYS A 75 17.07 4.47 -6.39
N ASP A 76 18.16 3.94 -6.89
CA ASP A 76 19.35 3.60 -6.09
C ASP A 76 20.42 4.69 -6.16
N LEU A 77 19.99 5.93 -6.37
CA LEU A 77 20.82 7.12 -6.36
C LEU A 77 20.70 7.85 -5.02
N THR A 78 21.78 8.50 -4.60
CA THR A 78 21.70 9.43 -3.46
C THR A 78 20.97 10.72 -3.87
N PRO A 79 20.46 11.53 -2.93
CA PRO A 79 19.80 12.79 -3.25
C PRO A 79 20.65 13.75 -4.08
N GLU A 80 21.98 13.70 -3.93
CA GLU A 80 22.95 14.55 -4.65
C GLU A 80 23.19 14.06 -6.08
N GLU A 81 23.02 12.75 -6.34
CA GLU A 81 23.20 12.15 -7.66
C GLU A 81 21.97 12.32 -8.55
N ILE A 82 20.77 12.53 -7.96
CA ILE A 82 19.54 12.70 -8.72
C ILE A 82 19.56 14.00 -9.53
N VAL A 83 19.36 13.90 -10.83
CA VAL A 83 19.41 15.04 -11.74
C VAL A 83 18.03 15.47 -12.23
N GLY A 84 17.89 16.78 -12.46
CA GLY A 84 16.71 17.37 -13.11
C GLY A 84 15.45 17.44 -12.26
N ILE A 85 15.58 17.19 -10.97
CA ILE A 85 14.55 17.45 -9.96
C ILE A 85 15.18 18.24 -8.81
N LYS A 86 14.36 18.99 -8.10
CA LYS A 86 14.77 19.65 -6.87
C LYS A 86 14.17 18.88 -5.71
N VAL A 87 14.99 18.46 -4.77
CA VAL A 87 14.56 17.81 -3.53
C VAL A 87 14.58 18.85 -2.42
N ASP A 88 13.42 19.21 -1.88
CA ASP A 88 13.26 20.14 -0.79
C ASP A 88 11.94 19.87 -0.07
N PRO A 89 11.93 19.61 1.25
CA PRO A 89 10.72 19.22 1.98
C PRO A 89 9.71 20.37 2.18
N LYS A 90 10.11 21.62 1.94
CA LYS A 90 9.32 22.82 2.24
C LYS A 90 8.96 23.65 1.02
N GLU A 91 9.70 23.50 -0.08
CA GLU A 91 9.49 24.31 -1.26
C GLU A 91 8.34 23.77 -2.12
N PHE A 92 7.48 24.67 -2.59
CA PHE A 92 6.38 24.30 -3.48
C PHE A 92 6.91 23.81 -4.85
N CYS A 93 6.32 22.77 -5.39
CA CYS A 93 6.75 22.11 -6.63
C CYS A 93 8.15 21.45 -6.55
N ALA A 94 8.68 21.22 -5.36
CA ALA A 94 9.86 20.39 -5.13
C ALA A 94 9.44 18.94 -4.79
N TRP A 95 10.36 18.02 -4.96
CA TRP A 95 10.20 16.64 -4.48
C TRP A 95 10.61 16.55 -3.01
N LYS A 96 9.94 15.71 -2.25
CA LYS A 96 10.34 15.36 -0.90
C LYS A 96 11.03 14.00 -0.91
N LEU A 97 12.17 13.86 -0.23
CA LEU A 97 12.69 12.56 0.11
C LEU A 97 11.85 11.99 1.24
N GLU A 98 11.24 10.82 1.06
CA GLU A 98 10.41 10.18 2.08
C GLU A 98 11.21 9.17 2.89
N SER A 99 11.98 8.31 2.22
CA SER A 99 12.74 7.25 2.87
C SER A 99 13.94 6.83 2.04
N CYS A 100 14.93 6.20 2.72
CA CYS A 100 16.02 5.49 2.07
C CYS A 100 15.95 4.01 2.49
N TRP A 101 16.28 3.16 1.56
CA TRP A 101 16.29 1.71 1.72
C TRP A 101 17.64 1.14 1.28
N ASP A 102 18.04 0.02 1.83
CA ASP A 102 19.26 -0.71 1.47
C ASP A 102 18.97 -1.94 0.59
N ILE A 103 17.77 -2.52 0.72
CA ILE A 103 17.30 -3.63 -0.09
C ILE A 103 15.93 -3.29 -0.66
N GLY A 104 15.74 -3.45 -1.98
CA GLY A 104 14.47 -3.28 -2.66
C GLY A 104 14.18 -4.47 -3.59
N TRP A 105 12.98 -5.02 -3.50
CA TRP A 105 12.49 -6.09 -4.36
C TRP A 105 11.23 -5.63 -5.10
N PHE A 106 11.35 -5.36 -6.39
CA PHE A 106 10.29 -4.81 -7.22
C PHE A 106 9.77 -5.89 -8.19
N VAL A 107 8.59 -6.43 -7.89
CA VAL A 107 8.00 -7.55 -8.65
C VAL A 107 7.24 -7.02 -9.87
N ARG A 108 6.35 -6.05 -9.64
CA ARG A 108 5.51 -5.45 -10.70
C ARG A 108 4.91 -4.14 -10.20
N GLN A 109 4.14 -3.49 -11.07
CA GLN A 109 3.43 -2.26 -10.71
C GLN A 109 2.62 -2.43 -9.41
N LYS A 110 2.81 -1.51 -8.46
CA LYS A 110 2.17 -1.49 -7.14
C LYS A 110 2.46 -2.73 -6.27
N THR A 111 3.56 -3.44 -6.54
CA THR A 111 3.95 -4.64 -5.81
C THR A 111 5.46 -4.68 -5.64
N TYR A 112 5.92 -4.35 -4.44
CA TYR A 112 7.33 -4.28 -4.08
C TYR A 112 7.53 -4.35 -2.57
N ILE A 113 8.75 -4.67 -2.15
CA ILE A 113 9.22 -4.60 -0.76
C ILE A 113 10.47 -3.75 -0.73
N GLU A 114 10.57 -2.88 0.26
CA GLU A 114 11.76 -2.09 0.58
C GLU A 114 12.10 -2.26 2.04
N HIS A 115 13.36 -2.49 2.36
CA HIS A 115 13.87 -2.47 3.72
C HIS A 115 14.30 -1.04 4.05
N ILE A 116 13.46 -0.32 4.78
CA ILE A 116 13.65 1.09 5.09
C ILE A 116 14.63 1.24 6.25
N THR A 117 15.68 2.03 6.03
CA THR A 117 16.75 2.30 7.00
C THR A 117 16.78 3.75 7.47
N HIS A 118 16.25 4.66 6.65
CA HIS A 118 16.19 6.09 6.97
C HIS A 118 14.84 6.67 6.54
N GLU A 119 14.33 7.60 7.33
CA GLU A 119 13.22 8.48 6.98
C GLU A 119 13.71 9.93 6.98
N ASP A 120 13.37 10.72 5.96
CA ASP A 120 13.81 12.12 5.82
C ASP A 120 15.32 12.34 6.05
N LEU A 121 16.20 11.40 5.64
CA LEU A 121 17.67 11.36 5.89
C LEU A 121 18.08 11.03 7.33
N GLU A 122 17.17 10.87 8.25
CA GLU A 122 17.48 10.45 9.61
C GLU A 122 17.44 8.92 9.69
N LYS A 123 18.49 8.33 10.28
CA LYS A 123 18.55 6.89 10.48
C LYS A 123 17.51 6.48 11.51
N ILE A 124 16.73 5.47 11.17
CA ILE A 124 15.77 4.87 12.12
C ILE A 124 16.47 3.84 13.01
N ASP A 125 16.08 3.81 14.29
CA ASP A 125 16.66 2.88 15.26
C ASP A 125 16.29 1.42 14.92
N GLU A 126 15.07 1.18 14.47
CA GLU A 126 14.56 -0.13 14.10
C GLU A 126 14.14 -0.14 12.60
N PRO A 127 15.03 -0.54 11.68
CA PRO A 127 14.69 -0.73 10.26
C PRO A 127 13.53 -1.69 10.08
N PHE A 128 12.67 -1.44 9.10
CA PHE A 128 11.47 -2.23 8.87
C PHE A 128 11.22 -2.48 7.38
N TYR A 129 10.43 -3.51 7.08
CA TYR A 129 10.01 -3.81 5.70
C TYR A 129 8.74 -3.05 5.33
N ASN A 130 8.84 -2.22 4.30
CA ASN A 130 7.70 -1.55 3.68
C ASN A 130 7.14 -2.41 2.53
N ILE A 131 6.09 -3.17 2.82
CA ILE A 131 5.47 -4.08 1.85
C ILE A 131 4.30 -3.38 1.15
N LYS A 132 4.44 -3.15 -0.14
CA LYS A 132 3.40 -2.62 -1.01
C LYS A 132 2.91 -3.69 -1.96
N CYS A 133 1.62 -3.99 -1.90
CA CYS A 133 0.98 -4.90 -2.85
C CYS A 133 -0.49 -4.49 -3.01
N ALA A 134 -0.87 -4.11 -4.21
CA ALA A 134 -2.23 -3.67 -4.50
C ALA A 134 -3.25 -4.78 -4.24
N GLY A 135 -4.22 -4.49 -3.35
CA GLY A 135 -5.27 -5.44 -2.97
C GLY A 135 -4.87 -6.47 -1.91
N MET A 136 -3.63 -6.47 -1.43
CA MET A 136 -3.19 -7.31 -0.32
C MET A 136 -3.60 -6.67 1.00
N PRO A 137 -4.37 -7.36 1.86
CA PRO A 137 -4.73 -6.88 3.20
C PRO A 137 -3.50 -6.69 4.09
N GLN A 138 -3.58 -5.77 5.05
CA GLN A 138 -2.46 -5.51 5.98
C GLN A 138 -2.06 -6.79 6.74
N LYS A 139 -3.01 -7.54 7.28
CA LYS A 139 -2.73 -8.82 7.95
C LYS A 139 -1.88 -9.77 7.09
N CYS A 140 -2.12 -9.82 5.77
CA CYS A 140 -1.31 -10.68 4.89
C CYS A 140 0.13 -10.18 4.75
N LYS A 141 0.34 -8.86 4.76
CA LYS A 141 1.69 -8.27 4.72
C LYS A 141 2.44 -8.55 6.02
N ASP A 142 1.76 -8.36 7.16
CA ASP A 142 2.33 -8.61 8.49
C ASP A 142 2.74 -10.09 8.64
N LEU A 143 1.90 -11.02 8.17
CA LEU A 143 2.21 -12.45 8.17
C LEU A 143 3.40 -12.79 7.25
N PHE A 144 3.51 -12.14 6.09
CA PHE A 144 4.65 -12.35 5.22
C PHE A 144 5.94 -11.83 5.87
N GLU A 145 5.91 -10.65 6.47
CA GLU A 145 7.05 -10.08 7.20
C GLU A 145 7.47 -10.97 8.36
N LEU A 146 6.52 -11.43 9.19
CA LEU A 146 6.78 -12.37 10.28
C LEU A 146 7.41 -13.67 9.78
N SER A 147 6.96 -14.18 8.63
CA SER A 147 7.55 -15.38 8.04
C SER A 147 8.99 -15.17 7.56
N MET A 148 9.37 -13.96 7.12
CA MET A 148 10.76 -13.63 6.79
C MET A 148 11.65 -13.53 8.05
N GLN A 149 11.05 -13.17 9.18
CA GLN A 149 11.74 -13.10 10.47
C GLN A 149 11.85 -14.45 11.18
N GLY A 150 11.27 -15.52 10.61
CA GLY A 150 11.23 -16.84 11.23
C GLY A 150 10.38 -16.87 12.51
N PHE A 151 9.37 -16.01 12.60
CA PHE A 151 8.48 -15.95 13.76
C PHE A 151 7.51 -17.14 13.77
N HIS A 152 7.41 -17.79 14.93
CA HIS A 152 6.44 -18.87 15.18
C HIS A 152 5.59 -18.50 16.38
N PRO A 153 4.27 -18.31 16.23
CA PRO A 153 3.39 -18.02 17.35
C PRO A 153 3.19 -19.24 18.24
N ASP A 154 2.98 -19.02 19.52
CA ASP A 154 2.62 -20.07 20.47
C ASP A 154 1.27 -20.72 20.09
N GLU A 155 1.09 -22.01 20.47
CA GLU A 155 -0.13 -22.75 20.14
C GLU A 155 -1.40 -22.11 20.74
N ASP A 156 -1.28 -21.46 21.88
CA ASP A 156 -2.37 -20.83 22.62
C ASP A 156 -2.61 -19.36 22.23
N ASP A 157 -1.85 -18.78 21.28
CA ASP A 157 -2.03 -17.40 20.87
C ASP A 157 -3.28 -17.22 20.00
N GLU A 158 -4.33 -16.66 20.58
CA GLU A 158 -5.63 -16.44 19.94
C GLU A 158 -5.58 -15.43 18.77
N ASN A 159 -4.50 -14.67 18.62
CA ASN A 159 -4.33 -13.70 17.54
C ASN A 159 -4.08 -14.38 16.16
N TYR A 160 -3.63 -15.63 16.17
CA TYR A 160 -3.29 -16.37 14.96
C TYR A 160 -4.24 -17.55 14.75
N THR A 161 -4.83 -17.62 13.56
CA THR A 161 -5.64 -18.75 13.13
C THR A 161 -4.76 -19.96 12.79
N GLU A 162 -5.35 -21.14 12.69
CA GLU A 162 -4.63 -22.36 12.24
C GLU A 162 -3.97 -22.15 10.86
N ALA A 163 -4.63 -21.42 9.95
CA ALA A 163 -4.06 -21.08 8.64
C ALA A 163 -2.86 -20.14 8.75
N ASP A 164 -2.89 -19.18 9.67
CA ASP A 164 -1.77 -18.26 9.93
C ASP A 164 -0.57 -19.03 10.48
N ARG A 165 -0.78 -19.92 11.46
CA ARG A 165 0.28 -20.76 12.04
C ARG A 165 0.93 -21.65 10.99
N LYS A 166 0.11 -22.33 10.20
CA LYS A 166 0.61 -23.17 9.09
C LYS A 166 1.41 -22.35 8.06
N PHE A 167 1.01 -21.12 7.80
CA PHE A 167 1.75 -20.24 6.91
C PHE A 167 3.11 -19.85 7.52
N LEU A 168 3.16 -19.61 8.84
CA LEU A 168 4.36 -19.21 9.58
C LEU A 168 5.29 -20.38 9.92
N GLU A 169 4.90 -21.65 9.72
CA GLU A 169 5.79 -22.81 9.83
C GLU A 169 6.95 -22.77 8.82
N THR A 170 6.79 -22.04 7.74
CA THR A 170 7.80 -21.92 6.68
C THR A 170 8.44 -20.55 6.72
N GLU A 171 9.74 -20.51 7.05
CA GLU A 171 10.55 -19.31 6.89
C GLU A 171 10.68 -18.97 5.39
N ARG A 172 10.42 -17.70 5.05
CA ARG A 172 10.45 -17.20 3.68
C ARG A 172 11.59 -16.21 3.49
N LYS A 173 11.98 -16.08 2.23
CA LYS A 173 12.94 -15.07 1.80
C LYS A 173 12.23 -13.96 1.04
N LEU A 174 12.97 -12.89 0.79
CA LEU A 174 12.47 -11.74 0.04
C LEU A 174 12.00 -12.15 -1.38
N GLU A 175 12.72 -13.07 -2.02
CA GLU A 175 12.44 -13.58 -3.36
C GLU A 175 11.13 -14.40 -3.44
N ASP A 176 10.64 -14.89 -2.30
CA ASP A 176 9.35 -15.60 -2.23
C ASP A 176 8.15 -14.64 -2.37
N PHE A 177 8.40 -13.33 -2.29
CA PHE A 177 7.40 -12.30 -2.56
C PHE A 177 7.24 -12.10 -4.07
N ASP A 178 6.55 -13.02 -4.71
CA ASP A 178 6.38 -13.05 -6.16
C ASP A 178 4.97 -13.52 -6.55
N VAL A 179 4.68 -13.44 -7.84
CA VAL A 179 3.42 -13.94 -8.42
C VAL A 179 3.22 -15.41 -8.07
N GLY A 180 2.02 -15.73 -7.60
CA GLY A 180 1.70 -17.07 -7.09
C GLY A 180 1.81 -17.20 -5.57
N LEU A 181 2.34 -16.21 -4.85
CA LEU A 181 2.34 -16.20 -3.39
C LEU A 181 0.90 -16.25 -2.85
N VAL A 182 0.65 -17.19 -1.95
CA VAL A 182 -0.65 -17.37 -1.28
C VAL A 182 -0.48 -17.12 0.21
N VAL A 183 -1.24 -16.14 0.77
CA VAL A 183 -1.14 -15.72 2.17
C VAL A 183 -2.53 -15.75 2.81
N PRO A 184 -2.70 -16.31 4.03
CA PRO A 184 -3.95 -16.23 4.78
C PRO A 184 -4.23 -14.80 5.28
N GLY A 185 -5.47 -14.58 5.77
CA GLY A 185 -5.83 -13.30 6.39
C GLY A 185 -6.63 -12.35 5.50
N LYS A 186 -7.02 -12.80 4.30
CA LYS A 186 -7.97 -12.06 3.47
C LYS A 186 -9.40 -12.36 3.92
N LEU A 187 -10.22 -11.31 4.05
CA LEU A 187 -11.65 -11.44 4.34
C LEU A 187 -12.47 -11.24 3.07
N LEU A 188 -13.35 -12.19 2.78
CA LEU A 188 -14.29 -12.11 1.68
C LEU A 188 -15.68 -11.73 2.19
N PRO A 189 -16.30 -10.64 1.70
CA PRO A 189 -17.65 -10.27 2.04
C PRO A 189 -18.66 -11.17 1.31
N LYS A 190 -19.48 -11.90 2.06
CA LYS A 190 -20.62 -12.67 1.55
C LYS A 190 -21.92 -11.98 1.94
N ARG A 191 -22.72 -11.60 0.96
CA ARG A 191 -24.05 -11.03 1.24
C ARG A 191 -24.97 -12.11 1.77
N ILE A 192 -25.58 -11.84 2.91
CA ILE A 192 -26.60 -12.67 3.54
C ILE A 192 -27.88 -11.86 3.77
N ARG A 193 -28.98 -12.51 4.11
CA ARG A 193 -30.22 -11.79 4.47
C ARG A 193 -29.96 -10.95 5.75
N GLY A 194 -30.08 -9.65 5.62
CA GLY A 194 -29.89 -8.70 6.74
C GLY A 194 -28.48 -8.14 6.87
N GLY A 195 -27.53 -8.46 5.96
CA GLY A 195 -26.19 -7.86 6.07
C GLY A 195 -25.11 -8.51 5.21
N VAL A 196 -23.89 -8.42 5.71
CA VAL A 196 -22.70 -9.01 5.09
C VAL A 196 -21.98 -9.85 6.13
N LEU A 197 -21.67 -11.07 5.79
CA LEU A 197 -20.80 -11.95 6.56
C LEU A 197 -19.38 -11.87 5.96
N LEU A 198 -18.37 -11.63 6.80
CA LEU A 198 -16.97 -11.74 6.40
C LEU A 198 -16.51 -13.17 6.67
N THR A 199 -15.95 -13.82 5.66
CA THR A 199 -15.40 -15.17 5.74
C THR A 199 -13.91 -15.14 5.47
N ASP A 200 -13.15 -15.92 6.23
CA ASP A 200 -11.71 -16.07 6.02
C ASP A 200 -11.40 -16.68 4.65
N SER A 201 -10.37 -16.20 4.04
CA SER A 201 -9.89 -16.61 2.73
C SER A 201 -8.39 -16.40 2.61
N MET A 202 -7.84 -16.92 1.52
CA MET A 202 -6.43 -16.67 1.15
C MET A 202 -6.34 -15.50 0.18
N TYR A 203 -5.29 -14.70 0.32
CA TYR A 203 -4.85 -13.77 -0.71
C TYR A 203 -3.92 -14.51 -1.67
N GLU A 204 -4.13 -14.35 -2.95
CA GLU A 204 -3.25 -14.90 -4.00
C GLU A 204 -2.70 -13.72 -4.81
N MET A 205 -1.37 -13.60 -4.88
CA MET A 205 -0.70 -12.60 -5.70
C MET A 205 -0.73 -13.06 -7.17
N ARG A 206 -1.42 -12.31 -8.01
CA ARG A 206 -1.62 -12.62 -9.44
C ARG A 206 -0.87 -11.65 -10.31
#